data_b808171aba58de266beea4aa231bd13b
#
_entry.id   b808171aba58de266beea4aa231bd13b
#
_cell.length_a   1.000
_cell.length_b   1.000
_cell.length_c   1.000
_cell.angle_alpha   90.00
_cell.angle_beta   90.00
_cell.angle_gamma   90.00
#
_symmetry.space_group_name_H-M   'P 1'
#
loop_
_entity.id
_entity.type
_entity.pdbx_description
1 polymer ?
#
loop_
_entity_poly.entity_id
_entity_poly.type
_entity_poly.pdbx_seq_one_letter_code
_entity_poly.pdbx_strand_id
1 'polypeptide(L)'
;MGLTNRLSTVIKQKVNQLLDRYEDPRQALDYSHVKQTEMLNKLRRDIAEVVTSKKRLEMQKAKLWDNIRTLDEQAHRSIEVDREDLAKLALERKNANLLQVQGLEKQIAEMQNEQEKLEQTEKRLSTKVEEFKSKKEVIKAQYSAAEAQVRIKESV
;
A
#
# COMPACT_ATOMS: atom_id res chain seq x y z
N MET A 1 13.39 -18.44 -18.98
CA MET A 1 13.87 -17.49 -19.97
C MET A 1 12.78 -16.74 -20.74
N GLY A 2 11.60 -17.32 -20.95
CA GLY A 2 10.55 -16.70 -21.75
C GLY A 2 9.86 -15.48 -21.14
N LEU A 3 9.59 -15.49 -19.83
CA LEU A 3 8.80 -14.44 -19.16
C LEU A 3 9.60 -13.16 -18.90
N THR A 4 10.85 -13.27 -18.49
CA THR A 4 11.73 -12.12 -18.26
C THR A 4 12.10 -11.41 -19.56
N ASN A 5 12.31 -12.15 -20.64
CA ASN A 5 12.59 -11.56 -21.95
C ASN A 5 11.34 -10.88 -22.55
N ARG A 6 10.15 -11.45 -22.36
CA ARG A 6 8.90 -10.85 -22.82
C ARG A 6 8.58 -9.56 -22.07
N LEU A 7 8.78 -9.54 -20.74
CA LEU A 7 8.59 -8.35 -19.92
C LEU A 7 9.56 -7.24 -20.32
N SER A 8 10.83 -7.58 -20.53
CA SER A 8 11.85 -6.65 -20.99
C SER A 8 11.53 -6.09 -22.37
N THR A 9 11.04 -6.93 -23.30
CA THR A 9 10.63 -6.50 -24.64
C THR A 9 9.43 -5.58 -24.59
N VAL A 10 8.40 -5.87 -23.76
CA VAL A 10 7.22 -5.03 -23.59
C VAL A 10 7.61 -3.68 -23.00
N ILE A 11 8.50 -3.64 -22.02
CA ILE A 11 9.00 -2.40 -21.42
C ILE A 11 9.76 -1.58 -22.46
N LYS A 12 10.62 -2.20 -23.25
CA LYS A 12 11.35 -1.53 -24.34
C LYS A 12 10.41 -0.96 -25.39
N GLN A 13 9.37 -1.72 -25.77
CA GLN A 13 8.37 -1.25 -26.74
C GLN A 13 7.59 -0.04 -26.21
N LYS A 14 7.17 -0.05 -24.95
CA LYS A 14 6.48 1.07 -24.33
C LYS A 14 7.37 2.32 -24.23
N VAL A 15 8.64 2.11 -23.88
CA VAL A 15 9.63 3.20 -23.83
C VAL A 15 9.84 3.79 -25.23
N ASN A 16 9.98 2.93 -26.26
CA ASN A 16 10.11 3.39 -27.64
C ASN A 16 8.87 4.15 -28.13
N GLN A 17 7.66 3.69 -27.78
CA GLN A 17 6.41 4.40 -28.09
C GLN A 17 6.34 5.76 -27.42
N LEU A 18 6.80 5.88 -26.19
CA LEU A 18 6.88 7.14 -25.46
C LEU A 18 7.91 8.09 -26.09
N LEU A 19 9.05 7.54 -26.51
CA LEU A 19 10.11 8.30 -27.18
C LEU A 19 9.66 8.84 -28.53
N ASP A 20 8.83 8.11 -29.27
CA ASP A 20 8.28 8.54 -30.56
C ASP A 20 7.31 9.72 -30.45
N ARG A 21 6.68 9.91 -29.28
CA ARG A 21 5.76 11.03 -29.02
C ARG A 21 6.46 12.36 -28.77
N TYR A 22 7.73 12.33 -28.39
CA TYR A 22 8.48 13.51 -28.00
C TYR A 22 9.66 13.71 -28.96
N GLU A 23 9.84 14.94 -29.42
CA GLU A 23 11.00 15.32 -30.22
C GLU A 23 12.30 15.18 -29.43
N ASP A 24 12.23 15.39 -28.10
CA ASP A 24 13.38 15.31 -27.20
C ASP A 24 13.20 14.10 -26.26
N PRO A 25 14.08 13.07 -26.34
CA PRO A 25 14.04 11.91 -25.44
C PRO A 25 14.11 12.28 -23.95
N ARG A 26 14.73 13.39 -23.61
CA ARG A 26 14.84 13.85 -22.21
C ARG A 26 13.47 14.16 -21.63
N GLN A 27 12.56 14.73 -22.41
CA GLN A 27 11.18 15.01 -21.98
C GLN A 27 10.40 13.73 -21.71
N ALA A 28 10.56 12.72 -22.57
CA ALA A 28 9.91 11.41 -22.39
C ALA A 28 10.37 10.72 -21.09
N LEU A 29 11.67 10.79 -20.80
CA LEU A 29 12.24 10.22 -19.59
C LEU A 29 11.73 10.93 -18.33
N ASP A 30 11.69 12.25 -18.35
CA ASP A 30 11.15 13.06 -17.25
C ASP A 30 9.67 12.76 -17.01
N TYR A 31 8.87 12.64 -18.07
CA TYR A 31 7.46 12.30 -18.00
C TYR A 31 7.27 10.91 -17.39
N SER A 32 8.04 9.92 -17.84
CA SER A 32 7.99 8.56 -17.32
C SER A 32 8.32 8.52 -15.80
N HIS A 33 9.33 9.29 -15.38
CA HIS A 33 9.70 9.40 -13.97
C HIS A 33 8.56 10.01 -13.13
N VAL A 34 7.91 11.06 -13.65
CA VAL A 34 6.74 11.67 -12.98
C VAL A 34 5.63 10.65 -12.82
N LYS A 35 5.32 9.87 -13.86
CA LYS A 35 4.29 8.82 -13.80
C LYS A 35 4.61 7.72 -12.81
N GLN A 36 5.86 7.29 -12.76
CA GLN A 36 6.31 6.29 -11.77
C GLN A 36 6.18 6.82 -10.36
N THR A 37 6.54 8.08 -10.13
CA THR A 37 6.43 8.74 -8.83
C THR A 37 4.95 8.88 -8.41
N GLU A 38 4.06 9.20 -9.34
CA GLU A 38 2.61 9.24 -9.08
C GLU A 38 2.07 7.87 -8.67
N MET A 39 2.49 6.80 -9.35
CA MET A 39 2.12 5.43 -9.01
C MET A 39 2.59 5.05 -7.60
N LEU A 40 3.83 5.41 -7.27
CA LEU A 40 4.39 5.16 -5.94
C LEU A 40 3.61 5.91 -4.86
N ASN A 41 3.26 7.16 -5.10
CA ASN A 41 2.48 7.98 -4.18
C ASN A 41 1.06 7.44 -4.00
N LYS A 42 0.43 6.94 -5.07
CA LYS A 42 -0.87 6.27 -5.00
C LYS A 42 -0.80 5.02 -4.13
N LEU A 43 0.24 4.21 -4.33
CA LEU A 43 0.44 3.00 -3.53
C LEU A 43 0.61 3.34 -2.05
N ARG A 44 1.36 4.39 -1.74
CA ARG A 44 1.53 4.87 -0.36
C ARG A 44 0.22 5.32 0.26
N ARG A 45 -0.65 5.98 -0.51
CA ARG A 45 -2.00 6.34 -0.07
C ARG A 45 -2.86 5.11 0.19
N ASP A 46 -2.79 4.11 -0.68
CA ASP A 46 -3.52 2.85 -0.51
C ASP A 46 -3.09 2.12 0.78
N ILE A 47 -1.80 2.11 1.08
CA ILE A 47 -1.26 1.57 2.34
C ILE A 47 -1.83 2.34 3.53
N ALA A 48 -1.85 3.66 3.46
CA ALA A 48 -2.39 4.51 4.53
C ALA A 48 -3.88 4.23 4.77
N GLU A 49 -4.66 3.97 3.72
CA GLU A 49 -6.07 3.59 3.84
C GLU A 49 -6.25 2.25 4.54
N VAL A 50 -5.44 1.25 4.20
CA VAL A 50 -5.46 -0.06 4.86
C VAL A 50 -5.10 0.07 6.34
N VAL A 51 -4.07 0.83 6.68
CA VAL A 51 -3.65 1.09 8.06
C VAL A 51 -4.78 1.77 8.85
N THR A 52 -5.44 2.76 8.24
CA THR A 52 -6.56 3.47 8.86
C THR A 52 -7.74 2.53 9.11
N SER A 53 -8.10 1.71 8.13
CA SER A 53 -9.18 0.72 8.26
C SER A 53 -8.87 -0.30 9.34
N LYS A 54 -7.64 -0.78 9.38
CA LYS A 54 -7.19 -1.71 10.44
C LYS A 54 -7.32 -1.09 11.83
N LYS A 55 -6.91 0.17 11.99
CA LYS A 55 -7.04 0.90 13.26
C LYS A 55 -8.50 1.04 13.70
N ARG A 56 -9.40 1.32 12.77
CA ARG A 56 -10.85 1.39 13.07
C ARG A 56 -11.36 0.06 13.63
N LEU A 57 -10.96 -1.05 13.04
CA LEU A 57 -11.35 -2.37 13.52
C LEU A 57 -10.76 -2.66 14.91
N GLU A 58 -9.50 -2.28 15.14
CA GLU A 58 -8.85 -2.41 16.45
C GLU A 58 -9.59 -1.59 17.53
N MET A 59 -10.05 -0.39 17.18
CA MET A 59 -10.84 0.45 18.08
C MET A 59 -12.21 -0.17 18.38
N GLN A 60 -12.88 -0.73 17.38
CA GLN A 60 -14.15 -1.45 17.57
C GLN A 60 -13.95 -2.67 18.50
N LYS A 61 -12.88 -3.41 18.27
CA LYS A 61 -12.51 -4.55 19.11
C LYS A 61 -12.28 -4.12 20.57
N ALA A 62 -11.56 -3.01 20.77
CA ALA A 62 -11.32 -2.47 22.11
C ALA A 62 -12.62 -2.09 22.84
N LYS A 63 -13.57 -1.49 22.12
CA LYS A 63 -14.90 -1.17 22.67
C LYS A 63 -15.67 -2.42 23.05
N LEU A 64 -15.61 -3.46 22.24
CA LEU A 64 -16.26 -4.74 22.56
C LEU A 64 -15.64 -5.38 23.81
N TRP A 65 -14.32 -5.31 23.97
CA TRP A 65 -13.65 -5.80 25.18
C TRP A 65 -14.08 -5.03 26.42
N ASP A 66 -14.26 -3.70 26.32
CA ASP A 66 -14.79 -2.91 27.43
C ASP A 66 -16.22 -3.32 27.79
N ASN A 67 -17.06 -3.57 26.78
CA ASN A 67 -18.42 -4.07 26.99
C ASN A 67 -18.42 -5.47 27.64
N ILE A 68 -17.49 -6.33 27.21
CA ILE A 68 -17.35 -7.68 27.80
C ILE A 68 -17.01 -7.59 29.29
N ARG A 69 -16.09 -6.71 29.66
CA ARG A 69 -15.76 -6.50 31.08
C ARG A 69 -16.95 -5.99 31.86
N THR A 70 -17.70 -5.04 31.30
CA THR A 70 -18.93 -4.54 31.95
C THR A 70 -19.97 -5.63 32.11
N LEU A 71 -20.16 -6.49 31.10
CA LEU A 71 -21.11 -7.63 31.17
C LEU A 71 -20.68 -8.67 32.18
N ASP A 72 -19.38 -8.93 32.31
CA ASP A 72 -18.86 -9.82 33.38
C ASP A 72 -19.18 -9.27 34.77
N GLU A 73 -18.97 -7.98 34.99
CA GLU A 73 -19.28 -7.30 36.24
C GLU A 73 -20.79 -7.36 36.53
N GLN A 74 -21.63 -7.13 35.54
CA GLN A 74 -23.09 -7.22 35.65
C GLN A 74 -23.52 -8.64 35.99
N ALA A 75 -22.91 -9.65 35.40
CA ALA A 75 -23.20 -11.06 35.72
C ALA A 75 -22.86 -11.38 37.16
N HIS A 76 -21.69 -10.94 37.66
CA HIS A 76 -21.28 -11.14 39.04
C HIS A 76 -22.23 -10.46 40.02
N ARG A 77 -22.59 -9.19 39.76
CA ARG A 77 -23.55 -8.45 40.61
C ARG A 77 -24.92 -9.10 40.62
N SER A 78 -25.37 -9.62 39.48
CA SER A 78 -26.66 -10.29 39.37
C SER A 78 -26.72 -11.57 40.24
N ILE A 79 -25.62 -12.31 40.29
CA ILE A 79 -25.50 -13.49 41.14
C ILE A 79 -25.52 -13.10 42.62
N GLU A 80 -24.84 -12.02 43.00
CA GLU A 80 -24.79 -11.53 44.40
C GLU A 80 -26.18 -11.12 44.92
N VAL A 81 -27.09 -10.68 44.05
CA VAL A 81 -28.46 -10.31 44.42
C VAL A 81 -29.49 -11.37 44.05
N ASP A 82 -29.07 -12.63 43.86
CA ASP A 82 -29.90 -13.77 43.51
C ASP A 82 -30.75 -13.59 42.23
N ARG A 83 -30.25 -12.84 41.25
CA ARG A 83 -30.91 -12.63 39.97
C ARG A 83 -30.20 -13.44 38.87
N GLU A 84 -30.38 -14.75 38.88
CA GLU A 84 -29.78 -15.66 37.89
C GLU A 84 -30.26 -15.37 36.47
N ASP A 85 -31.49 -14.91 36.29
CA ASP A 85 -32.06 -14.49 35.00
C ASP A 85 -31.24 -13.36 34.33
N LEU A 86 -30.88 -12.36 35.12
CA LEU A 86 -30.05 -11.24 34.66
C LEU A 86 -28.61 -11.66 34.39
N ALA A 87 -28.07 -12.58 35.21
CA ALA A 87 -26.73 -13.14 35.01
C ALA A 87 -26.64 -13.90 33.68
N LYS A 88 -27.64 -14.73 33.37
CA LYS A 88 -27.72 -15.46 32.09
C LYS A 88 -27.79 -14.50 30.91
N LEU A 89 -28.61 -13.45 31.01
CA LEU A 89 -28.72 -12.45 29.93
C LEU A 89 -27.40 -11.73 29.70
N ALA A 90 -26.70 -11.35 30.76
CA ALA A 90 -25.38 -10.71 30.65
C ALA A 90 -24.35 -11.63 29.99
N LEU A 91 -24.35 -12.92 30.35
CA LEU A 91 -23.43 -13.92 29.76
C LEU A 91 -23.77 -14.21 28.30
N GLU A 92 -25.05 -14.24 27.92
CA GLU A 92 -25.45 -14.38 26.52
C GLU A 92 -24.96 -13.20 25.66
N ARG A 93 -25.11 -11.97 26.17
CA ARG A 93 -24.61 -10.76 25.52
C ARG A 93 -23.09 -10.76 25.42
N LYS A 94 -22.41 -11.20 26.47
CA LYS A 94 -20.96 -11.38 26.48
C LYS A 94 -20.52 -12.33 25.37
N ASN A 95 -21.18 -13.49 25.26
CA ASN A 95 -20.84 -14.47 24.22
C ASN A 95 -21.06 -13.92 22.81
N ALA A 96 -22.14 -13.15 22.61
CA ALA A 96 -22.37 -12.47 21.32
C ALA A 96 -21.23 -11.49 21.01
N ASN A 97 -20.79 -10.71 21.99
CA ASN A 97 -19.66 -9.78 21.83
C ASN A 97 -18.34 -10.51 21.56
N LEU A 98 -18.11 -11.66 22.20
CA LEU A 98 -16.93 -12.50 21.96
C LEU A 98 -16.89 -13.01 20.51
N LEU A 99 -18.03 -13.40 19.95
CA LEU A 99 -18.10 -13.81 18.54
C LEU A 99 -17.78 -12.65 17.60
N GLN A 100 -18.25 -11.44 17.93
CA GLN A 100 -17.91 -10.24 17.16
C GLN A 100 -16.41 -9.93 17.23
N VAL A 101 -15.80 -10.08 18.42
CA VAL A 101 -14.35 -9.91 18.60
C VAL A 101 -13.57 -10.88 17.71
N GLN A 102 -13.98 -12.16 17.67
CA GLN A 102 -13.34 -13.15 16.81
C GLN A 102 -13.42 -12.76 15.33
N GLY A 103 -14.58 -12.28 14.89
CA GLY A 103 -14.77 -11.78 13.52
C GLY A 103 -13.87 -10.61 13.20
N LEU A 104 -13.75 -9.65 14.13
CA LEU A 104 -12.87 -8.49 13.97
C LEU A 104 -11.39 -8.89 13.95
N GLU A 105 -10.98 -9.82 14.82
CA GLU A 105 -9.60 -10.33 14.83
C GLU A 105 -9.21 -10.96 13.50
N LYS A 106 -10.15 -11.70 12.88
CA LYS A 106 -9.93 -12.29 11.56
C LYS A 106 -9.77 -11.21 10.50
N GLN A 107 -10.63 -10.20 10.49
CA GLN A 107 -10.56 -9.09 9.56
C GLN A 107 -9.26 -8.29 9.74
N ILE A 108 -8.86 -8.04 10.99
CA ILE A 108 -7.60 -7.35 11.30
C ILE A 108 -6.40 -8.14 10.77
N ALA A 109 -6.40 -9.46 10.95
CA ALA A 109 -5.33 -10.33 10.43
C ALA A 109 -5.25 -10.28 8.90
N GLU A 110 -6.41 -10.30 8.22
CA GLU A 110 -6.47 -10.19 6.75
C GLU A 110 -5.92 -8.84 6.28
N MET A 111 -6.27 -7.75 6.96
CA MET A 111 -5.75 -6.41 6.65
C MET A 111 -4.25 -6.29 6.93
N GLN A 112 -3.76 -6.91 7.98
CA GLN A 112 -2.33 -6.95 8.28
C GLN A 112 -1.56 -7.65 7.16
N ASN A 113 -2.07 -8.78 6.65
CA ASN A 113 -1.45 -9.49 5.52
C ASN A 113 -1.46 -8.64 4.25
N GLU A 114 -2.57 -7.97 3.98
CA GLU A 114 -2.67 -7.05 2.83
C GLU A 114 -1.70 -5.89 2.95
N GLN A 115 -1.60 -5.29 4.13
CA GLN A 115 -0.64 -4.22 4.42
C GLN A 115 0.80 -4.66 4.14
N GLU A 116 1.18 -5.84 4.62
CA GLU A 116 2.54 -6.38 4.41
C GLU A 116 2.86 -6.58 2.93
N LYS A 117 1.90 -7.10 2.16
CA LYS A 117 2.06 -7.28 0.70
C LYS A 117 2.24 -5.95 -0.01
N LEU A 118 1.41 -4.96 0.35
CA LEU A 118 1.50 -3.62 -0.23
C LEU A 118 2.81 -2.93 0.13
N GLU A 119 3.28 -3.08 1.36
CA GLU A 119 4.56 -2.54 1.81
C GLU A 119 5.74 -3.15 1.07
N GLN A 120 5.71 -4.47 0.80
CA GLN A 120 6.72 -5.13 0.00
C GLN A 120 6.72 -4.60 -1.44
N THR A 121 5.54 -4.44 -2.02
CA THR A 121 5.38 -3.87 -3.36
C THR A 121 5.90 -2.42 -3.40
N GLU A 122 5.61 -1.65 -2.37
CA GLU A 122 6.07 -0.26 -2.24
C GLU A 122 7.60 -0.19 -2.22
N LYS A 123 8.25 -1.05 -1.46
CA LYS A 123 9.72 -1.12 -1.42
C LYS A 123 10.32 -1.44 -2.78
N ARG A 124 9.75 -2.43 -3.49
CA ARG A 124 10.21 -2.80 -4.83
C ARG A 124 10.03 -1.67 -5.83
N LEU A 125 8.87 -1.04 -5.80
CA LEU A 125 8.56 0.07 -6.69
C LEU A 125 9.45 1.28 -6.38
N SER A 126 9.65 1.61 -5.12
CA SER A 126 10.54 2.68 -4.68
C SER A 126 11.97 2.48 -5.19
N THR A 127 12.49 1.25 -5.07
CA THR A 127 13.82 0.89 -5.59
C THR A 127 13.88 1.08 -7.10
N LYS A 128 12.87 0.60 -7.82
CA LYS A 128 12.82 0.73 -9.29
C LYS A 128 12.74 2.19 -9.75
N VAL A 129 11.98 3.00 -9.02
CA VAL A 129 11.87 4.44 -9.30
C VAL A 129 13.23 5.13 -9.12
N GLU A 130 13.96 4.80 -8.04
CA GLU A 130 15.29 5.35 -7.80
C GLU A 130 16.31 4.90 -8.85
N GLU A 131 16.27 3.63 -9.24
CA GLU A 131 17.13 3.10 -10.32
C GLU A 131 16.83 3.80 -11.65
N PHE A 132 15.56 3.99 -11.97
CA PHE A 132 15.15 4.69 -13.18
C PHE A 132 15.62 6.16 -13.15
N LYS A 133 15.48 6.82 -12.02
CA LYS A 133 15.95 8.20 -11.83
C LYS A 133 17.45 8.32 -12.12
N SER A 134 18.25 7.40 -11.60
CA SER A 134 19.70 7.38 -11.86
C SER A 134 20.02 7.15 -13.32
N LYS A 135 19.37 6.16 -13.96
CA LYS A 135 19.56 5.88 -15.39
C LYS A 135 19.10 7.03 -16.26
N LYS A 136 18.00 7.67 -15.91
CA LYS A 136 17.47 8.84 -16.60
C LYS A 136 18.51 9.97 -16.63
N GLU A 137 19.12 10.27 -15.50
CA GLU A 137 20.14 11.33 -15.41
C GLU A 137 21.37 11.03 -16.27
N VAL A 138 21.82 9.77 -16.29
CA VAL A 138 22.94 9.33 -17.14
C VAL A 138 22.57 9.49 -18.63
N ILE A 139 21.40 9.05 -19.04
CA ILE A 139 20.93 9.14 -20.44
C ILE A 139 20.78 10.61 -20.86
N LYS A 140 20.22 11.44 -20.00
CA LYS A 140 20.09 12.89 -20.24
C LYS A 140 21.44 13.54 -20.44
N ALA A 141 22.43 13.20 -19.62
CA ALA A 141 23.79 13.72 -19.73
C ALA A 141 24.46 13.28 -21.04
N GLN A 142 24.31 12.00 -21.43
CA GLN A 142 24.83 11.47 -22.69
C GLN A 142 24.20 12.14 -23.90
N TYR A 143 22.89 12.33 -23.86
CA TYR A 143 22.17 13.01 -24.95
C TYR A 143 22.61 14.47 -25.09
N SER A 144 22.76 15.19 -23.99
CA SER A 144 23.23 16.57 -23.98
C SER A 144 24.66 16.70 -24.51
N ALA A 145 25.54 15.75 -24.15
CA ALA A 145 26.91 15.71 -24.66
C ALA A 145 26.95 15.45 -26.15
N ALA A 146 26.13 14.49 -26.65
CA ALA A 146 26.02 14.20 -28.08
C ALA A 146 25.49 15.41 -28.87
N GLU A 147 24.49 16.09 -28.34
CA GLU A 147 23.93 17.31 -28.93
C GLU A 147 24.98 18.43 -29.02
N ALA A 148 25.77 18.61 -27.96
CA ALA A 148 26.86 19.59 -27.96
C ALA A 148 27.95 19.26 -28.99
N GLN A 149 28.30 17.98 -29.18
CA GLN A 149 29.26 17.56 -30.20
C GLN A 149 28.76 17.83 -31.62
N VAL A 150 27.49 17.61 -31.89
CA VAL A 150 26.88 17.92 -33.20
C VAL A 150 26.96 19.41 -33.46
N ARG A 151 26.64 20.28 -32.50
CA ARG A 151 26.75 21.73 -32.63
C ARG A 151 28.17 22.19 -32.91
N ILE A 152 29.17 21.61 -32.27
CA ILE A 152 30.57 21.89 -32.49
C ILE A 152 30.97 21.53 -33.92
N LYS A 153 30.53 20.38 -34.46
CA LYS A 153 30.78 19.96 -35.81
C LYS A 153 30.11 20.88 -36.85
N GLU A 154 28.90 21.36 -36.56
CA GLU A 154 28.18 22.28 -37.46
C GLU A 154 28.80 23.69 -37.49
N SER A 155 29.46 24.11 -36.41
CA SER A 155 30.08 25.43 -36.31
C SER A 155 31.50 25.50 -36.92
N VAL A 156 32.08 24.36 -37.30
CA VAL A 156 33.35 24.26 -37.96
C VAL A 156 33.15 24.02 -39.46
#